data_071fac0e4ac4c64c1928269bfbf3bc45
#
_entry.id   071fac0e4ac4c64c1928269bfbf3bc45
#
_cell.length_a   1.000
_cell.length_b   1.000
_cell.length_c   1.000
_cell.angle_alpha   90.00
_cell.angle_beta   90.00
_cell.angle_gamma   90.00
#
_symmetry.space_group_name_H-M   'P 1'
#
loop_
_entity.id
_entity.type
_entity.pdbx_description
1 polymer ?
#
loop_
_entity_poly.entity_id
_entity_poly.type
_entity_poly.pdbx_seq_one_letter_code
_entity_poly.pdbx_strand_id
1 'polypeptide(L)'
;MKRTIVIPALLLLAASAVAQTTSAQTTPAQTKNPVSTALRDILPGRQKNTVAAVEAMPADKFNYKPSADQMTFGRLVTHMVETNDLLCSKAAAVPAAKVEEIKDTDSKDNLVAALKASFDFCSDALAKMDDSKLEETTEGFGGKQVTRAWISMVLAGAWSDHYAEAAMYLRLNGVLPPTAKK
;
A
#
# COMPACT_ATOMS: atom_id res chain seq x y z
N MET A 1 -32.06 91.82 4.50
CA MET A 1 -31.91 90.64 5.41
C MET A 1 -32.38 89.40 4.67
N LYS A 2 -31.45 88.60 4.15
CA LYS A 2 -31.73 87.31 3.41
C LYS A 2 -31.59 86.14 4.37
N ARG A 3 -32.66 85.42 4.62
CA ARG A 3 -32.67 84.21 5.43
C ARG A 3 -32.36 83.02 4.51
N THR A 4 -31.24 82.35 4.76
CA THR A 4 -30.83 81.15 4.10
C THR A 4 -31.43 79.93 4.87
N ILE A 5 -32.27 79.17 4.20
CA ILE A 5 -32.86 77.98 4.73
C ILE A 5 -31.90 76.82 4.37
N VAL A 6 -31.34 76.15 5.41
CA VAL A 6 -30.53 74.94 5.26
C VAL A 6 -31.44 73.72 5.45
N ILE A 7 -31.57 72.92 4.40
CA ILE A 7 -32.32 71.64 4.48
C ILE A 7 -31.31 70.53 4.79
N PRO A 8 -31.48 69.72 5.88
CA PRO A 8 -30.61 68.57 6.12
C PRO A 8 -31.04 67.38 5.23
N ALA A 9 -30.09 66.91 4.41
CA ALA A 9 -30.26 65.76 3.63
C ALA A 9 -30.16 64.51 4.57
N LEU A 10 -31.23 63.71 4.67
CA LEU A 10 -31.30 62.49 5.42
C LEU A 10 -30.76 61.36 4.54
N LEU A 11 -29.53 60.87 4.84
CA LEU A 11 -28.97 59.69 4.18
C LEU A 11 -29.59 58.41 4.80
N LEU A 12 -30.42 57.76 4.04
CA LEU A 12 -30.88 56.39 4.36
C LEU A 12 -29.77 55.40 3.96
N LEU A 13 -29.08 54.83 4.95
CA LEU A 13 -28.23 53.65 4.76
C LEU A 13 -29.13 52.40 4.69
N ALA A 14 -29.28 51.85 3.50
CA ALA A 14 -29.86 50.53 3.31
C ALA A 14 -28.81 49.48 3.66
N ALA A 15 -28.91 48.82 4.82
CA ALA A 15 -28.09 47.65 5.18
C ALA A 15 -28.60 46.41 4.44
N SER A 16 -27.87 46.04 3.38
CA SER A 16 -28.11 44.73 2.70
C SER A 16 -27.57 43.62 3.57
N ALA A 17 -28.46 42.89 4.23
CA ALA A 17 -28.12 41.64 4.92
C ALA A 17 -27.83 40.56 3.89
N VAL A 18 -26.54 40.28 3.64
CA VAL A 18 -26.12 39.13 2.87
C VAL A 18 -26.30 37.87 3.76
N ALA A 19 -27.33 37.12 3.50
CA ALA A 19 -27.51 35.80 4.13
C ALA A 19 -26.38 34.88 3.63
N GLN A 20 -25.36 34.68 4.46
CA GLN A 20 -24.35 33.64 4.24
C GLN A 20 -25.03 32.29 4.44
N THR A 21 -25.35 31.58 3.34
CA THR A 21 -25.71 30.18 3.36
C THR A 21 -24.45 29.40 3.71
N THR A 22 -24.29 29.06 4.97
CA THR A 22 -23.29 28.13 5.46
C THR A 22 -23.67 26.76 4.89
N SER A 23 -23.04 26.37 3.77
CA SER A 23 -23.08 24.97 3.31
C SER A 23 -22.49 24.13 4.43
N ALA A 24 -23.31 23.34 5.10
CA ALA A 24 -22.84 22.34 6.05
C ALA A 24 -21.98 21.35 5.26
N GLN A 25 -20.66 21.50 5.35
CA GLN A 25 -19.72 20.49 4.91
C GLN A 25 -19.99 19.26 5.79
N THR A 26 -20.66 18.26 5.23
CA THR A 26 -20.74 16.93 5.82
C THR A 26 -19.32 16.40 5.87
N THR A 27 -18.68 16.49 7.05
CA THR A 27 -17.41 15.82 7.32
C THR A 27 -17.66 14.32 7.07
N PRO A 28 -16.91 13.68 6.16
CA PRO A 28 -17.04 12.24 5.98
C PRO A 28 -16.89 11.56 7.34
N ALA A 29 -17.75 10.58 7.62
CA ALA A 29 -17.64 9.81 8.86
C ALA A 29 -16.21 9.28 8.97
N GLN A 30 -15.52 9.62 10.05
CA GLN A 30 -14.14 9.21 10.25
C GLN A 30 -14.09 7.69 10.30
N THR A 31 -13.42 7.07 9.33
CA THR A 31 -13.26 5.62 9.26
C THR A 31 -12.48 5.17 10.49
N LYS A 32 -13.08 4.28 11.28
CA LYS A 32 -12.37 3.63 12.38
C LYS A 32 -11.30 2.71 11.76
N ASN A 33 -10.07 2.77 12.25
CA ASN A 33 -8.95 1.97 11.74
C ASN A 33 -8.62 2.23 10.25
N PRO A 34 -8.36 3.47 9.82
CA PRO A 34 -8.18 3.80 8.41
C PRO A 34 -6.97 3.10 7.77
N VAL A 35 -5.86 2.91 8.49
CA VAL A 35 -4.63 2.31 7.94
C VAL A 35 -4.81 0.80 7.74
N SER A 36 -5.26 0.09 8.76
CA SER A 36 -5.49 -1.37 8.66
C SER A 36 -6.61 -1.70 7.67
N THR A 37 -7.63 -0.84 7.56
CA THR A 37 -8.68 -0.99 6.54
C THR A 37 -8.09 -0.83 5.14
N ALA A 38 -7.31 0.23 4.89
CA ALA A 38 -6.68 0.44 3.59
C ALA A 38 -5.74 -0.72 3.19
N LEU A 39 -4.95 -1.27 4.13
CA LEU A 39 -4.10 -2.43 3.85
C LEU A 39 -4.92 -3.66 3.45
N ARG A 40 -6.02 -3.95 4.16
CA ARG A 40 -6.92 -5.06 3.80
C ARG A 40 -7.58 -4.87 2.44
N ASP A 41 -7.94 -3.64 2.09
CA ASP A 41 -8.60 -3.33 0.81
C ASP A 41 -7.66 -3.48 -0.39
N ILE A 42 -6.38 -3.12 -0.24
CA ILE A 42 -5.41 -3.21 -1.34
C ILE A 42 -4.78 -4.60 -1.50
N LEU A 43 -4.67 -5.38 -0.42
CA LEU A 43 -3.99 -6.68 -0.42
C LEU A 43 -4.51 -7.65 -1.50
N PRO A 44 -5.83 -7.89 -1.66
CA PRO A 44 -6.32 -8.87 -2.65
C PRO A 44 -5.88 -8.53 -4.09
N GLY A 45 -5.88 -7.25 -4.44
CA GLY A 45 -5.40 -6.79 -5.74
C GLY A 45 -3.90 -7.00 -5.93
N ARG A 46 -3.11 -6.78 -4.88
CA ARG A 46 -1.66 -7.01 -4.90
C ARG A 46 -1.33 -8.50 -5.02
N GLN A 47 -1.94 -9.33 -4.19
CA GLN A 47 -1.82 -10.79 -4.26
C GLN A 47 -2.15 -11.31 -5.66
N LYS A 48 -3.33 -10.97 -6.19
CA LYS A 48 -3.77 -11.41 -7.52
C LYS A 48 -2.75 -11.07 -8.60
N ASN A 49 -2.29 -9.81 -8.65
CA ASN A 49 -1.41 -9.36 -9.72
C ASN A 49 0.00 -9.93 -9.58
N THR A 50 0.54 -10.00 -8.35
CA THR A 50 1.90 -10.50 -8.10
C THR A 50 1.98 -11.99 -8.34
N VAL A 51 1.03 -12.77 -7.82
CA VAL A 51 0.98 -14.22 -8.06
C VAL A 51 0.83 -14.52 -9.56
N ALA A 52 -0.08 -13.82 -10.26
CA ALA A 52 -0.25 -14.01 -11.70
C ALA A 52 0.98 -13.61 -12.51
N ALA A 53 1.77 -12.63 -12.04
CA ALA A 53 3.04 -12.28 -12.69
C ALA A 53 4.07 -13.40 -12.52
N VAL A 54 4.20 -13.98 -11.34
CA VAL A 54 5.13 -15.10 -11.09
C VAL A 54 4.68 -16.35 -11.85
N GLU A 55 3.39 -16.66 -11.88
CA GLU A 55 2.84 -17.76 -12.68
C GLU A 55 3.05 -17.58 -14.19
N ALA A 56 3.07 -16.36 -14.70
CA ALA A 56 3.28 -16.07 -16.10
C ALA A 56 4.74 -16.27 -16.57
N MET A 57 5.73 -16.23 -15.67
CA MET A 57 7.14 -16.44 -16.01
C MET A 57 7.36 -17.90 -16.42
N PRO A 58 7.98 -18.19 -17.58
CA PRO A 58 8.37 -19.56 -17.95
C PRO A 58 9.31 -20.17 -16.92
N ALA A 59 9.15 -21.47 -16.61
CA ALA A 59 9.91 -22.14 -15.56
C ALA A 59 11.44 -22.10 -15.82
N ASP A 60 11.86 -22.19 -17.08
CA ASP A 60 13.27 -22.10 -17.49
C ASP A 60 13.87 -20.69 -17.32
N LYS A 61 13.06 -19.68 -17.00
CA LYS A 61 13.47 -18.28 -16.79
C LYS A 61 13.59 -17.87 -15.33
N PHE A 62 13.40 -18.78 -14.38
CA PHE A 62 13.56 -18.44 -12.95
C PHE A 62 15.01 -18.09 -12.58
N ASN A 63 16.01 -18.60 -13.34
CA ASN A 63 17.41 -18.21 -13.19
C ASN A 63 17.80 -16.95 -13.97
N TYR A 64 16.87 -16.33 -14.73
CA TYR A 64 17.16 -15.14 -15.52
C TYR A 64 17.48 -13.94 -14.61
N LYS A 65 18.51 -13.18 -14.99
CA LYS A 65 18.90 -11.88 -14.42
C LYS A 65 18.88 -10.81 -15.49
N PRO A 66 18.33 -9.62 -15.25
CA PRO A 66 18.44 -8.50 -16.18
C PRO A 66 19.86 -7.99 -16.39
N SER A 67 20.70 -8.05 -15.33
CA SER A 67 22.12 -7.73 -15.33
C SER A 67 22.85 -8.61 -14.32
N ALA A 68 24.19 -8.60 -14.33
CA ALA A 68 24.99 -9.39 -13.38
C ALA A 68 24.69 -9.04 -11.90
N ASP A 69 24.41 -7.78 -11.62
CA ASP A 69 24.19 -7.27 -10.26
C ASP A 69 22.74 -7.42 -9.77
N GLN A 70 21.81 -7.79 -10.66
CA GLN A 70 20.41 -8.01 -10.29
C GLN A 70 20.19 -9.41 -9.72
N MET A 71 19.09 -9.55 -8.95
CA MET A 71 18.61 -10.85 -8.48
C MET A 71 18.20 -11.74 -9.65
N THR A 72 18.20 -13.07 -9.46
CA THR A 72 17.45 -13.97 -10.32
C THR A 72 15.95 -13.76 -10.11
N PHE A 73 15.12 -14.16 -11.06
CA PHE A 73 13.67 -14.12 -10.86
C PHE A 73 13.23 -14.99 -9.68
N GLY A 74 13.84 -16.18 -9.51
CA GLY A 74 13.59 -17.05 -8.33
C GLY A 74 13.95 -16.34 -7.03
N ARG A 75 15.09 -15.63 -6.96
CA ARG A 75 15.47 -14.84 -5.77
C ARG A 75 14.51 -13.68 -5.51
N LEU A 76 14.00 -13.03 -6.55
CA LEU A 76 12.96 -12.01 -6.41
C LEU A 76 11.70 -12.60 -5.74
N VAL A 77 11.29 -13.81 -6.14
CA VAL A 77 10.12 -14.48 -5.53
C VAL A 77 10.37 -14.82 -4.07
N THR A 78 11.54 -15.41 -3.71
CA THR A 78 11.86 -15.69 -2.31
C THR A 78 11.94 -14.41 -1.48
N HIS A 79 12.48 -13.32 -2.04
CA HIS A 79 12.49 -12.01 -1.40
C HIS A 79 11.08 -11.46 -1.13
N MET A 80 10.14 -11.66 -2.04
CA MET A 80 8.73 -11.29 -1.82
C MET A 80 8.12 -12.05 -0.65
N VAL A 81 8.38 -13.36 -0.55
CA VAL A 81 7.91 -14.20 0.55
C VAL A 81 8.48 -13.72 1.88
N GLU A 82 9.81 -13.57 1.97
CA GLU A 82 10.50 -13.07 3.17
C GLU A 82 9.97 -11.70 3.61
N THR A 83 9.74 -10.80 2.64
CA THR A 83 9.23 -9.46 2.92
C THR A 83 7.79 -9.48 3.42
N ASN A 84 6.92 -10.29 2.84
CA ASN A 84 5.55 -10.45 3.31
C ASN A 84 5.53 -10.94 4.76
N ASP A 85 6.25 -12.00 5.07
CA ASP A 85 6.29 -12.60 6.41
C ASP A 85 6.82 -11.61 7.45
N LEU A 86 7.90 -10.90 7.13
CA LEU A 86 8.50 -9.91 8.00
C LEU A 86 7.58 -8.71 8.24
N LEU A 87 7.11 -8.08 7.16
CA LEU A 87 6.39 -6.82 7.28
C LEU A 87 4.94 -7.02 7.78
N CYS A 88 4.25 -8.09 7.35
CA CYS A 88 2.90 -8.36 7.82
C CYS A 88 2.88 -8.72 9.31
N SER A 89 3.86 -9.51 9.80
CA SER A 89 3.97 -9.82 11.21
C SER A 89 4.24 -8.56 12.06
N LYS A 90 5.15 -7.70 11.61
CA LYS A 90 5.51 -6.47 12.31
C LYS A 90 4.38 -5.43 12.26
N ALA A 91 3.71 -5.24 11.14
CA ALA A 91 2.59 -4.32 11.01
C ALA A 91 1.44 -4.71 11.97
N ALA A 92 1.06 -5.99 11.96
CA ALA A 92 -0.06 -6.50 12.74
C ALA A 92 0.28 -6.88 14.20
N ALA A 93 1.53 -6.78 14.62
CA ALA A 93 1.99 -7.21 15.94
C ALA A 93 1.68 -8.70 16.24
N VAL A 94 1.86 -9.57 15.25
CA VAL A 94 1.69 -11.02 15.39
C VAL A 94 3.03 -11.73 15.22
N PRO A 95 3.18 -12.98 15.71
CA PRO A 95 4.38 -13.77 15.43
C PRO A 95 4.61 -13.93 13.92
N ALA A 96 5.88 -13.97 13.51
CA ALA A 96 6.25 -14.28 12.12
C ALA A 96 5.71 -15.65 11.71
N ALA A 97 5.43 -15.82 10.41
CA ALA A 97 5.06 -17.12 9.89
C ALA A 97 6.16 -18.14 10.15
N LYS A 98 5.76 -19.40 10.41
CA LYS A 98 6.69 -20.52 10.36
C LYS A 98 6.78 -20.95 8.90
N VAL A 99 7.67 -20.30 8.13
CA VAL A 99 7.88 -20.64 6.72
C VAL A 99 8.88 -21.79 6.64
N GLU A 100 8.57 -22.80 5.83
CA GLU A 100 9.59 -23.76 5.42
C GLU A 100 10.67 -23.01 4.62
N GLU A 101 11.92 -23.44 4.80
CA GLU A 101 13.05 -22.81 4.09
C GLU A 101 12.86 -23.01 2.58
N ILE A 102 12.61 -21.93 1.84
CA ILE A 102 12.53 -21.94 0.39
C ILE A 102 13.83 -21.40 -0.21
N LYS A 103 14.25 -21.99 -1.33
CA LYS A 103 15.45 -21.58 -2.06
C LYS A 103 15.05 -20.95 -3.40
N ASP A 104 15.82 -20.00 -3.85
CA ASP A 104 15.65 -19.36 -5.16
C ASP A 104 15.80 -20.32 -6.34
N THR A 105 16.36 -21.50 -6.10
CA THR A 105 16.52 -22.59 -7.06
C THR A 105 15.42 -23.66 -7.00
N ASP A 106 14.45 -23.51 -6.10
CA ASP A 106 13.32 -24.41 -6.01
C ASP A 106 12.47 -24.36 -7.28
N SER A 107 11.63 -25.37 -7.47
CA SER A 107 10.75 -25.42 -8.63
C SER A 107 9.81 -24.22 -8.67
N LYS A 108 9.41 -23.81 -9.87
CA LYS A 108 8.39 -22.76 -10.06
C LYS A 108 7.16 -23.01 -9.21
N ASP A 109 6.66 -24.26 -9.16
CA ASP A 109 5.44 -24.60 -8.43
C ASP A 109 5.62 -24.40 -6.92
N ASN A 110 6.78 -24.76 -6.37
CA ASN A 110 7.11 -24.54 -4.96
C ASN A 110 7.21 -23.04 -4.64
N LEU A 111 7.88 -22.25 -5.49
CA LEU A 111 8.01 -20.82 -5.32
C LEU A 111 6.66 -20.10 -5.42
N VAL A 112 5.79 -20.49 -6.36
CA VAL A 112 4.42 -19.97 -6.47
C VAL A 112 3.59 -20.33 -5.24
N ALA A 113 3.69 -21.57 -4.76
CA ALA A 113 2.97 -22.00 -3.56
C ALA A 113 3.41 -21.22 -2.32
N ALA A 114 4.72 -21.03 -2.12
CA ALA A 114 5.27 -20.26 -1.01
C ALA A 114 4.81 -18.77 -1.09
N LEU A 115 4.81 -18.18 -2.28
CA LEU A 115 4.32 -16.81 -2.47
C LEU A 115 2.84 -16.69 -2.11
N LYS A 116 2.00 -17.62 -2.54
CA LYS A 116 0.58 -17.63 -2.16
C LYS A 116 0.41 -17.75 -0.64
N ALA A 117 1.11 -18.66 0.00
CA ALA A 117 1.06 -18.84 1.44
C ALA A 117 1.50 -17.59 2.21
N SER A 118 2.51 -16.85 1.74
CA SER A 118 2.93 -15.60 2.37
C SER A 118 1.88 -14.49 2.26
N PHE A 119 1.14 -14.41 1.17
CA PHE A 119 0.00 -13.49 1.04
C PHE A 119 -1.19 -13.91 1.92
N ASP A 120 -1.46 -15.20 2.05
CA ASP A 120 -2.51 -15.73 2.93
C ASP A 120 -2.16 -15.42 4.40
N PHE A 121 -0.89 -15.58 4.80
CA PHE A 121 -0.40 -15.11 6.09
C PHE A 121 -0.62 -13.61 6.30
N CYS A 122 -0.31 -12.77 5.31
CA CYS A 122 -0.59 -11.34 5.36
C CYS A 122 -2.08 -11.06 5.58
N SER A 123 -2.95 -11.77 4.87
CA SER A 123 -4.41 -11.63 5.04
C SER A 123 -4.84 -11.92 6.48
N ASP A 124 -4.37 -13.04 7.04
CA ASP A 124 -4.67 -13.46 8.42
C ASP A 124 -4.10 -12.50 9.48
N ALA A 125 -2.88 -11.99 9.25
CA ALA A 125 -2.24 -11.02 10.12
C ALA A 125 -3.01 -9.69 10.11
N LEU A 126 -3.30 -9.15 8.92
CA LEU A 126 -4.01 -7.88 8.79
C LEU A 126 -5.47 -7.96 9.24
N ALA A 127 -6.11 -9.12 9.21
CA ALA A 127 -7.45 -9.31 9.78
C ALA A 127 -7.47 -9.08 11.30
N LYS A 128 -6.34 -9.30 11.99
CA LYS A 128 -6.17 -9.08 13.43
C LYS A 128 -5.67 -7.68 13.78
N MET A 129 -5.26 -6.90 12.77
CA MET A 129 -4.70 -5.57 12.94
C MET A 129 -5.80 -4.53 13.17
N ASP A 130 -5.59 -3.67 14.16
CA ASP A 130 -6.27 -2.39 14.30
C ASP A 130 -5.25 -1.24 14.37
N ASP A 131 -5.74 -0.02 14.32
CA ASP A 131 -4.85 1.15 14.28
C ASP A 131 -4.40 1.61 15.66
N SER A 132 -4.84 0.97 16.75
CA SER A 132 -4.48 1.36 18.14
C SER A 132 -2.99 1.19 18.43
N LYS A 133 -2.31 0.31 17.68
CA LYS A 133 -0.89 0.00 17.86
C LYS A 133 0.03 0.68 16.86
N LEU A 134 -0.48 1.58 16.01
CA LEU A 134 0.33 2.22 14.96
C LEU A 134 1.51 3.03 15.50
N GLU A 135 1.39 3.60 16.69
CA GLU A 135 2.46 4.37 17.34
C GLU A 135 3.47 3.48 18.08
N GLU A 136 3.14 2.21 18.36
CA GLU A 136 4.10 1.28 18.96
C GLU A 136 5.33 1.13 18.09
N THR A 137 6.50 1.04 18.71
CA THR A 137 7.76 0.81 18.00
C THR A 137 8.07 -0.66 17.84
N THR A 138 8.72 -0.99 16.77
CA THR A 138 9.28 -2.31 16.46
C THR A 138 10.59 -2.14 15.73
N GLU A 139 11.41 -3.17 15.68
CA GLU A 139 12.63 -3.16 14.90
C GLU A 139 12.32 -3.15 13.41
N GLY A 140 12.83 -2.14 12.69
CA GLY A 140 12.79 -2.02 11.24
C GLY A 140 14.09 -2.52 10.60
N PHE A 141 14.35 -2.07 9.37
CA PHE A 141 15.57 -2.44 8.65
C PHE A 141 16.82 -1.87 9.32
N GLY A 142 17.89 -2.68 9.36
CA GLY A 142 19.19 -2.28 9.93
C GLY A 142 19.15 -2.02 11.44
N GLY A 143 18.23 -2.66 12.18
CA GLY A 143 18.12 -2.55 13.63
C GLY A 143 17.51 -1.25 14.14
N LYS A 144 17.00 -0.37 13.26
CA LYS A 144 16.38 0.90 13.65
C LYS A 144 15.01 0.66 14.27
N GLN A 145 14.71 1.35 15.39
CA GLN A 145 13.36 1.39 15.94
C GLN A 145 12.47 2.31 15.10
N VAL A 146 11.38 1.78 14.60
CA VAL A 146 10.40 2.47 13.75
C VAL A 146 8.98 2.20 14.27
N THR A 147 8.03 3.06 13.93
CA THR A 147 6.62 2.82 14.30
C THR A 147 5.99 1.74 13.43
N ARG A 148 4.93 1.09 13.93
CA ARG A 148 4.14 0.16 13.11
C ARG A 148 3.44 0.88 11.95
N ALA A 149 3.12 2.17 12.10
CA ALA A 149 2.65 3.01 11.00
C ALA A 149 3.68 3.05 9.86
N TRP A 150 4.95 3.27 10.18
CA TRP A 150 6.04 3.23 9.20
C TRP A 150 6.14 1.87 8.49
N ILE A 151 6.09 0.77 9.26
CA ILE A 151 6.08 -0.60 8.68
C ILE A 151 4.89 -0.77 7.74
N SER A 152 3.71 -0.29 8.10
CA SER A 152 2.49 -0.39 7.27
C SER A 152 2.64 0.34 5.94
N MET A 153 3.26 1.53 5.94
CA MET A 153 3.55 2.27 4.71
C MET A 153 4.57 1.56 3.83
N VAL A 154 5.63 1.02 4.43
CA VAL A 154 6.65 0.24 3.70
C VAL A 154 6.05 -1.03 3.11
N LEU A 155 5.18 -1.75 3.84
CA LEU A 155 4.48 -2.93 3.35
C LEU A 155 3.65 -2.62 2.09
N ALA A 156 2.85 -1.56 2.14
CA ALA A 156 2.05 -1.13 0.98
C ALA A 156 2.91 -0.76 -0.23
N GLY A 157 4.06 -0.10 0.00
CA GLY A 157 5.07 0.23 -1.00
C GLY A 157 5.71 -1.04 -1.60
N ALA A 158 6.19 -1.94 -0.74
CA ALA A 158 6.85 -3.18 -1.15
C ALA A 158 5.99 -4.02 -2.10
N TRP A 159 4.68 -4.14 -1.85
CA TRP A 159 3.79 -4.86 -2.79
C TRP A 159 3.74 -4.22 -4.17
N SER A 160 3.84 -2.89 -4.26
CA SER A 160 3.85 -2.18 -5.55
C SER A 160 5.19 -2.35 -6.27
N ASP A 161 6.29 -2.23 -5.54
CA ASP A 161 7.65 -2.33 -6.06
C ASP A 161 7.92 -3.75 -6.57
N HIS A 162 7.61 -4.77 -5.79
CA HIS A 162 7.78 -6.16 -6.16
C HIS A 162 6.97 -6.55 -7.41
N TYR A 163 5.71 -6.08 -7.51
CA TYR A 163 4.94 -6.29 -8.72
C TYR A 163 5.58 -5.59 -9.93
N ALA A 164 6.05 -4.35 -9.76
CA ALA A 164 6.68 -3.60 -10.85
C ALA A 164 7.97 -4.27 -11.32
N GLU A 165 8.78 -4.80 -10.38
CA GLU A 165 9.97 -5.59 -10.71
C GLU A 165 9.60 -6.87 -11.45
N ALA A 166 8.68 -7.67 -10.96
CA ALA A 166 8.22 -8.89 -11.64
C ALA A 166 7.69 -8.59 -13.05
N ALA A 167 6.93 -7.49 -13.21
CA ALA A 167 6.43 -7.05 -14.50
C ALA A 167 7.54 -6.61 -15.46
N MET A 168 8.63 -6.04 -14.95
CA MET A 168 9.83 -5.73 -15.75
C MET A 168 10.52 -7.02 -16.21
N TYR A 169 10.74 -7.99 -15.33
CA TYR A 169 11.34 -9.29 -15.69
C TYR A 169 10.51 -10.01 -16.78
N LEU A 170 9.19 -9.99 -16.67
CA LEU A 170 8.30 -10.55 -17.68
C LEU A 170 8.53 -9.89 -19.05
N ARG A 171 8.51 -8.55 -19.13
CA ARG A 171 8.71 -7.82 -20.36
C ARG A 171 10.06 -8.11 -21.01
N LEU A 172 11.12 -8.21 -20.21
CA LEU A 172 12.46 -8.55 -20.67
C LEU A 172 12.54 -9.99 -21.23
N ASN A 173 11.59 -10.85 -20.87
CA ASN A 173 11.45 -12.21 -21.41
C ASN A 173 10.30 -12.34 -22.43
N GLY A 174 9.80 -11.22 -22.99
CA GLY A 174 8.77 -11.22 -24.03
C GLY A 174 7.37 -11.56 -23.52
N VAL A 175 7.14 -11.56 -22.22
CA VAL A 175 5.84 -11.89 -21.59
C VAL A 175 5.13 -10.61 -21.14
N LEU A 176 3.86 -10.45 -21.51
CA LEU A 176 3.06 -9.32 -21.03
C LEU A 176 2.64 -9.53 -19.57
N PRO A 177 2.87 -8.54 -18.70
CA PRO A 177 2.40 -8.60 -17.32
C PRO A 177 0.87 -8.67 -17.23
N PRO A 178 0.31 -9.22 -16.13
CA PRO A 178 -1.13 -9.37 -15.97
C PRO A 178 -1.93 -8.07 -16.16
N THR A 179 -1.42 -6.94 -15.65
CA THR A 179 -2.10 -5.63 -15.77
C THR A 179 -1.96 -4.98 -17.15
N ALA A 180 -1.08 -5.48 -18.04
CA ALA A 180 -0.95 -5.00 -19.42
C ALA A 180 -1.84 -5.77 -20.40
N LYS A 181 -2.47 -6.85 -19.97
CA LYS A 181 -3.44 -7.60 -20.78
C LYS A 181 -4.78 -6.84 -20.70
N LYS A 182 -5.23 -6.35 -21.85
CA LYS A 182 -6.57 -5.75 -22.00
C LYS A 182 -7.62 -6.84 -22.20
#